data_c6cb7b58009f7343bd6d8464956fe158
#
_entry.id   c6cb7b58009f7343bd6d8464956fe158
#
_cell.length_a   1.000
_cell.length_b   1.000
_cell.length_c   1.000
_cell.angle_alpha   90.00
_cell.angle_beta   90.00
_cell.angle_gamma   90.00
#
_symmetry.space_group_name_H-M   'P 1'
#
loop_
_entity.id
_entity.type
_entity.pdbx_description
1 polymer ?
#
loop_
_entity_poly.entity_id
_entity_poly.type
_entity_poly.pdbx_seq_one_letter_code
_entity_poly.pdbx_strand_id
1 'polypeptide(L)'
;NVMRIYDSSNIRNIGILGHSGSGKSNMVEGLEFTAGLASRITGNENDTKITSSLSLHAIEYQGTKYNFVDIPGYSDFFGEVESGLAAVDGAIIIVDGTTDLTVGTETALELTDSRNIPRFIFVNKIDNEKADYEKILSQLREKYGKRIAPFHVAWGKGDGFRGHINVVDMFAREFDKGKNECKTV
;
A
#
# COMPACT_ATOMS: atom_id res chain seq x y z
N ASN A 1 3.26 -24.38 -17.46
CA ASN A 1 3.55 -22.95 -17.32
C ASN A 1 4.94 -22.69 -17.90
N VAL A 2 5.00 -22.02 -19.04
CA VAL A 2 6.27 -21.54 -19.60
C VAL A 2 6.66 -20.31 -18.78
N MET A 3 7.80 -20.38 -18.09
CA MET A 3 8.36 -19.20 -17.40
C MET A 3 8.62 -18.11 -18.44
N ARG A 4 7.93 -16.98 -18.35
CA ARG A 4 8.24 -15.81 -19.17
C ARG A 4 9.59 -15.25 -18.74
N ILE A 5 10.45 -14.98 -19.71
CA ILE A 5 11.72 -14.27 -19.49
C ILE A 5 11.42 -12.78 -19.59
N TYR A 6 11.81 -12.02 -18.57
CA TYR A 6 11.67 -10.57 -18.53
C TYR A 6 13.04 -9.92 -18.63
N ASP A 7 13.13 -8.87 -19.44
CA ASP A 7 14.29 -7.97 -19.37
C ASP A 7 14.29 -7.21 -18.04
N SER A 8 15.47 -6.87 -17.53
CA SER A 8 15.60 -6.12 -16.27
C SER A 8 14.84 -4.78 -16.29
N SER A 9 14.72 -4.16 -17.47
CA SER A 9 13.90 -2.94 -17.67
C SER A 9 12.41 -3.12 -17.40
N ASN A 10 11.92 -4.37 -17.45
CA ASN A 10 10.53 -4.74 -17.22
C ASN A 10 10.31 -5.48 -15.89
N ILE A 11 11.24 -5.34 -14.96
CA ILE A 11 11.11 -5.87 -13.60
C ILE A 11 11.09 -4.69 -12.62
N ARG A 12 10.20 -4.74 -11.64
CA ARG A 12 10.12 -3.76 -10.55
C ARG A 12 10.00 -4.48 -9.22
N ASN A 13 10.90 -4.16 -8.29
CA ASN A 13 10.89 -4.67 -6.94
C ASN A 13 10.31 -3.58 -6.02
N ILE A 14 9.18 -3.86 -5.39
CA ILE A 14 8.43 -2.89 -4.59
C ILE A 14 8.28 -3.41 -3.17
N GLY A 15 8.82 -2.68 -2.20
CA GLY A 15 8.63 -2.98 -0.79
C GLY A 15 7.26 -2.54 -0.28
N ILE A 16 6.58 -3.41 0.45
CA ILE A 16 5.37 -3.07 1.18
C ILE A 16 5.74 -2.89 2.65
N LEU A 17 5.60 -1.67 3.15
CA LEU A 17 5.91 -1.30 4.53
C LEU A 17 4.67 -0.75 5.23
N GLY A 18 4.76 -0.63 6.52
CA GLY A 18 3.71 -0.04 7.36
C GLY A 18 3.60 -0.77 8.70
N HIS A 19 2.86 -0.16 9.62
CA HIS A 19 2.64 -0.75 10.95
C HIS A 19 1.90 -2.11 10.84
N SER A 20 2.06 -2.95 11.86
CA SER A 20 1.26 -4.18 11.96
C SER A 20 -0.23 -3.85 12.03
N GLY A 21 -1.04 -4.62 11.32
CA GLY A 21 -2.48 -4.38 11.25
C GLY A 21 -2.90 -3.23 10.32
N SER A 22 -1.99 -2.57 9.60
CA SER A 22 -2.34 -1.54 8.61
C SER A 22 -2.97 -2.10 7.33
N GLY A 23 -2.95 -3.43 7.14
CA GLY A 23 -3.53 -4.11 5.97
C GLY A 23 -2.54 -4.38 4.84
N LYS A 24 -1.26 -4.56 5.13
CA LYS A 24 -0.24 -4.90 4.13
C LYS A 24 -0.59 -6.16 3.35
N SER A 25 -0.84 -7.25 4.06
CA SER A 25 -1.18 -8.55 3.45
C SER A 25 -2.47 -8.48 2.63
N ASN A 26 -3.49 -7.76 3.12
CA ASN A 26 -4.74 -7.57 2.38
C ASN A 26 -4.52 -6.79 1.08
N MET A 27 -3.61 -5.81 1.07
CA MET A 27 -3.25 -5.10 -0.14
C MET A 27 -2.58 -6.02 -1.16
N VAL A 28 -1.66 -6.88 -0.73
CA VAL A 28 -0.99 -7.85 -1.59
C VAL A 28 -2.00 -8.84 -2.19
N GLU A 29 -2.90 -9.39 -1.37
CA GLU A 29 -4.00 -10.25 -1.85
C GLU A 29 -4.89 -9.54 -2.88
N GLY A 30 -5.20 -8.26 -2.66
CA GLY A 30 -5.97 -7.44 -3.60
C GLY A 30 -5.25 -7.23 -4.94
N LEU A 31 -3.94 -7.06 -4.92
CA LEU A 31 -3.12 -6.97 -6.12
C LEU A 31 -3.08 -8.30 -6.88
N GLU A 32 -2.90 -9.42 -6.18
CA GLU A 32 -2.94 -10.77 -6.77
C GLU A 32 -4.30 -11.08 -7.39
N PHE A 33 -5.39 -10.71 -6.71
CA PHE A 33 -6.74 -10.85 -7.24
C PHE A 33 -6.94 -10.01 -8.52
N THR A 34 -6.51 -8.75 -8.50
CA THR A 34 -6.63 -7.85 -9.67
C THR A 34 -5.81 -8.35 -10.86
N ALA A 35 -4.68 -8.98 -10.59
CA ALA A 35 -3.84 -9.60 -11.62
C ALA A 35 -4.36 -10.97 -12.10
N GLY A 36 -5.47 -11.47 -11.54
CA GLY A 36 -6.05 -12.78 -11.89
C GLY A 36 -5.27 -13.98 -11.37
N LEU A 37 -4.37 -13.79 -10.40
CA LEU A 37 -3.58 -14.85 -9.77
C LEU A 37 -4.32 -15.52 -8.61
N ALA A 38 -5.23 -14.79 -7.97
CA ALA A 38 -6.10 -15.30 -6.92
C ALA A 38 -7.56 -15.29 -7.39
N SER A 39 -8.31 -16.35 -7.04
CA SER A 39 -9.74 -16.45 -7.39
C SER A 39 -10.65 -15.71 -6.40
N ARG A 40 -10.12 -15.32 -5.24
CA ARG A 40 -10.86 -14.72 -4.14
C ARG A 40 -9.89 -13.95 -3.23
N ILE A 41 -10.31 -12.81 -2.73
CA ILE A 41 -9.67 -12.11 -1.61
C ILE A 41 -10.17 -12.80 -0.34
N THR A 42 -9.27 -13.37 0.45
CA THR A 42 -9.64 -14.11 1.66
C THR A 42 -9.99 -13.20 2.82
N GLY A 43 -9.55 -11.93 2.75
CA GLY A 43 -9.87 -10.90 3.72
C GLY A 43 -9.79 -11.41 5.16
N ASN A 44 -8.60 -11.64 5.68
CA ASN A 44 -8.48 -12.01 7.08
C ASN A 44 -8.97 -10.84 7.93
N GLU A 45 -10.21 -10.93 8.43
CA GLU A 45 -10.75 -10.01 9.45
C GLU A 45 -9.87 -9.97 10.71
N ASN A 46 -9.02 -10.97 10.87
CA ASN A 46 -7.99 -11.05 11.91
C ASN A 46 -6.62 -10.77 11.30
N ASP A 47 -6.35 -9.53 10.94
CA ASP A 47 -5.03 -9.04 10.51
C ASP A 47 -4.04 -8.98 11.70
N THR A 48 -4.16 -9.95 12.61
CA THR A 48 -3.29 -10.18 13.76
C THR A 48 -2.12 -11.09 13.43
N LYS A 49 -2.03 -11.60 12.19
CA LYS A 49 -0.83 -12.32 11.76
C LYS A 49 0.33 -11.32 11.64
N ILE A 50 1.17 -11.35 12.66
CA ILE A 50 2.45 -10.67 12.65
C ILE A 50 3.27 -11.29 11.52
N THR A 51 3.55 -10.50 10.48
CA THR A 51 4.52 -10.89 9.44
C THR A 51 5.89 -10.86 10.11
N SER A 52 6.45 -12.03 10.39
CA SER A 52 7.75 -12.18 11.08
C SER A 52 8.92 -12.38 10.12
N SER A 53 8.64 -12.62 8.84
CA SER A 53 9.64 -12.85 7.81
C SER A 53 9.24 -12.18 6.50
N LEU A 54 10.24 -11.88 5.66
CA LEU A 54 10.03 -11.40 4.30
C LEU A 54 9.22 -12.40 3.49
N SER A 55 8.23 -11.91 2.75
CA SER A 55 7.54 -12.69 1.73
C SER A 55 7.59 -12.00 0.38
N LEU A 56 7.68 -12.80 -0.70
CA LEU A 56 7.79 -12.31 -2.06
C LEU A 56 6.56 -12.73 -2.86
N HIS A 57 5.90 -11.75 -3.47
CA HIS A 57 4.71 -11.92 -4.30
C HIS A 57 4.98 -11.38 -5.69
N ALA A 58 5.01 -12.28 -6.70
CA ALA A 58 5.31 -11.91 -8.07
C ALA A 58 4.01 -11.74 -8.86
N ILE A 59 3.79 -10.56 -9.44
CA ILE A 59 2.61 -10.21 -10.21
C ILE A 59 3.03 -9.73 -11.59
N GLU A 60 2.38 -10.23 -12.63
CA GLU A 60 2.56 -9.77 -14.00
C GLU A 60 1.41 -8.86 -14.40
N TYR A 61 1.73 -7.64 -14.79
CA TYR A 61 0.73 -6.67 -15.24
C TYR A 61 1.26 -5.82 -16.39
N GLN A 62 0.52 -5.73 -17.47
CA GLN A 62 0.85 -4.94 -18.67
C GLN A 62 2.29 -5.14 -19.17
N GLY A 63 2.77 -6.37 -19.19
CA GLY A 63 4.11 -6.71 -19.69
C GLY A 63 5.27 -6.43 -18.74
N THR A 64 4.97 -5.99 -17.53
CA THR A 64 5.94 -5.74 -16.46
C THR A 64 5.76 -6.77 -15.35
N LYS A 65 6.87 -7.29 -14.82
CA LYS A 65 6.89 -8.14 -13.64
C LYS A 65 7.13 -7.29 -12.40
N TYR A 66 6.17 -7.30 -11.48
CA TYR A 66 6.25 -6.65 -10.19
C TYR A 66 6.55 -7.71 -9.13
N ASN A 67 7.63 -7.55 -8.40
CA ASN A 67 7.95 -8.34 -7.22
C ASN A 67 7.61 -7.49 -5.99
N PHE A 68 6.49 -7.80 -5.34
CA PHE A 68 6.14 -7.16 -4.08
C PHE A 68 6.81 -7.91 -2.93
N VAL A 69 7.58 -7.18 -2.16
CA VAL A 69 8.29 -7.69 -0.97
C VAL A 69 7.52 -7.20 0.24
N ASP A 70 6.76 -8.10 0.89
CA ASP A 70 6.09 -7.76 2.16
C ASP A 70 7.14 -7.75 3.28
N ILE A 71 7.38 -6.56 3.81
CA ILE A 71 8.43 -6.29 4.80
C ILE A 71 7.79 -6.20 6.18
N PRO A 72 8.30 -6.94 7.19
CA PRO A 72 7.77 -6.90 8.55
C PRO A 72 7.69 -5.48 9.11
N GLY A 73 6.57 -5.16 9.77
CA GLY A 73 6.29 -3.82 10.30
C GLY A 73 6.81 -3.55 11.72
N TYR A 74 7.66 -4.41 12.27
CA TYR A 74 8.12 -4.30 13.66
C TYR A 74 9.62 -4.07 13.78
N SER A 75 9.98 -3.27 14.79
CA SER A 75 11.37 -3.00 15.20
C SER A 75 12.17 -4.27 15.56
N ASP A 76 11.49 -5.32 16.00
CA ASP A 76 12.13 -6.58 16.42
C ASP A 76 12.72 -7.38 15.24
N PHE A 77 12.33 -7.04 14.01
CA PHE A 77 12.79 -7.69 12.77
C PHE A 77 13.69 -6.78 11.93
N PHE A 78 14.51 -5.96 12.58
CA PHE A 78 15.35 -4.96 11.89
C PHE A 78 16.20 -5.55 10.76
N GLY A 79 16.78 -6.74 10.95
CA GLY A 79 17.58 -7.42 9.91
C GLY A 79 16.78 -7.77 8.65
N GLU A 80 15.52 -8.19 8.82
CA GLU A 80 14.59 -8.47 7.71
C GLU A 80 14.22 -7.18 6.97
N VAL A 81 13.97 -6.10 7.72
CA VAL A 81 13.66 -4.78 7.14
C VAL A 81 14.83 -4.26 6.32
N GLU A 82 16.05 -4.34 6.84
CA GLU A 82 17.27 -3.95 6.14
C GLU A 82 17.47 -4.74 4.84
N SER A 83 17.32 -6.06 4.93
CA SER A 83 17.46 -6.96 3.78
C SER A 83 16.40 -6.68 2.70
N GLY A 84 15.15 -6.48 3.14
CA GLY A 84 14.05 -6.15 2.24
C GLY A 84 14.27 -4.82 1.51
N LEU A 85 14.66 -3.78 2.25
CA LEU A 85 14.90 -2.45 1.68
C LEU A 85 16.11 -2.41 0.72
N ALA A 86 17.10 -3.28 0.91
CA ALA A 86 18.24 -3.37 0.00
C ALA A 86 17.87 -3.99 -1.36
N ALA A 87 16.74 -4.69 -1.46
CA ALA A 87 16.33 -5.42 -2.65
C ALA A 87 15.27 -4.71 -3.50
N VAL A 88 14.78 -3.53 -3.07
CA VAL A 88 13.65 -2.86 -3.71
C VAL A 88 14.03 -1.58 -4.44
N ASP A 89 13.33 -1.32 -5.54
CA ASP A 89 13.48 -0.11 -6.37
C ASP A 89 12.58 1.05 -5.90
N GLY A 90 11.53 0.71 -5.16
CA GLY A 90 10.54 1.65 -4.62
C GLY A 90 9.77 1.02 -3.48
N ALA A 91 8.96 1.81 -2.79
CA ALA A 91 8.18 1.34 -1.65
C ALA A 91 6.74 1.87 -1.66
N ILE A 92 5.83 1.09 -1.08
CA ILE A 92 4.49 1.51 -0.71
C ILE A 92 4.39 1.43 0.82
N ILE A 93 4.12 2.56 1.46
CA ILE A 93 3.95 2.64 2.91
C ILE A 93 2.45 2.68 3.20
N ILE A 94 1.94 1.64 3.84
CA ILE A 94 0.53 1.50 4.17
C ILE A 94 0.26 2.12 5.54
N VAL A 95 -0.63 3.08 5.54
CA VAL A 95 -1.08 3.82 6.73
C VAL A 95 -2.51 3.40 7.06
N ASP A 96 -2.78 3.11 8.32
CA ASP A 96 -4.13 2.85 8.81
C ASP A 96 -4.89 4.17 8.94
N GLY A 97 -5.94 4.36 8.14
CA GLY A 97 -6.76 5.57 8.14
C GLY A 97 -7.62 5.74 9.39
N THR A 98 -7.73 4.72 10.24
CA THR A 98 -8.55 4.72 11.46
C THR A 98 -7.80 5.16 12.71
N THR A 99 -6.48 5.34 12.62
CA THR A 99 -5.61 5.72 13.73
C THR A 99 -4.78 6.95 13.39
N ASP A 100 -4.11 7.52 14.38
CA ASP A 100 -3.06 8.50 14.13
C ASP A 100 -1.83 7.85 13.49
N LEU A 101 -0.91 8.67 12.93
CA LEU A 101 0.34 8.16 12.43
C LEU A 101 1.07 7.38 13.53
N THR A 102 1.36 6.13 13.24
CA THR A 102 2.03 5.24 14.20
C THR A 102 3.54 5.37 14.07
N VAL A 103 4.26 5.03 15.14
CA VAL A 103 5.73 4.96 15.14
C VAL A 103 6.25 4.07 14.01
N GLY A 104 5.59 2.93 13.74
CA GLY A 104 5.99 2.05 12.63
C GLY A 104 5.87 2.70 11.26
N THR A 105 4.86 3.55 11.04
CA THR A 105 4.72 4.36 9.80
C THR A 105 5.84 5.38 9.70
N GLU A 106 6.13 6.08 10.80
CA GLU A 106 7.20 7.08 10.84
C GLU A 106 8.57 6.45 10.58
N THR A 107 8.86 5.33 11.23
CA THR A 107 10.09 4.56 10.99
C THR A 107 10.21 4.13 9.53
N ALA A 108 9.13 3.64 8.90
CA ALA A 108 9.13 3.26 7.49
C ALA A 108 9.44 4.46 6.57
N LEU A 109 8.89 5.64 6.89
CA LEU A 109 9.17 6.88 6.16
C LEU A 109 10.64 7.32 6.32
N GLU A 110 11.19 7.27 7.52
CA GLU A 110 12.58 7.61 7.83
C GLU A 110 13.57 6.64 7.15
N LEU A 111 13.31 5.34 7.21
CA LEU A 111 14.15 4.32 6.57
C LEU A 111 14.19 4.46 5.05
N THR A 112 13.04 4.71 4.43
CA THR A 112 12.98 4.93 2.97
C THR A 112 13.62 6.27 2.58
N ASP A 113 13.50 7.31 3.41
CA ASP A 113 14.12 8.62 3.18
C ASP A 113 15.65 8.52 3.25
N SER A 114 16.19 7.88 4.29
CA SER A 114 17.64 7.71 4.50
C SER A 114 18.33 6.95 3.37
N ARG A 115 17.59 6.10 2.64
CA ARG A 115 18.08 5.33 1.50
C ARG A 115 17.73 5.91 0.15
N ASN A 116 17.06 7.06 0.11
CA ASN A 116 16.54 7.68 -1.11
C ASN A 116 15.64 6.74 -1.93
N ILE A 117 14.87 5.87 -1.28
CA ILE A 117 13.93 4.97 -1.93
C ILE A 117 12.67 5.77 -2.30
N PRO A 118 12.29 5.87 -3.60
CA PRO A 118 11.03 6.47 -4.00
C PRO A 118 9.85 5.74 -3.34
N ARG A 119 8.84 6.48 -2.88
CA ARG A 119 7.74 5.85 -2.15
C ARG A 119 6.39 6.48 -2.42
N PHE A 120 5.37 5.65 -2.35
CA PHE A 120 3.98 6.06 -2.21
C PHE A 120 3.49 5.81 -0.79
N ILE A 121 2.59 6.68 -0.32
CA ILE A 121 1.85 6.47 0.92
C ILE A 121 0.44 6.06 0.53
N PHE A 122 0.00 4.91 1.01
CA PHE A 122 -1.33 4.38 0.78
C PHE A 122 -2.12 4.41 2.09
N VAL A 123 -3.15 5.27 2.16
CA VAL A 123 -4.04 5.35 3.32
C VAL A 123 -5.15 4.31 3.14
N ASN A 124 -5.12 3.29 3.99
CA ASN A 124 -6.01 2.14 3.96
C ASN A 124 -7.18 2.29 4.94
N LYS A 125 -8.18 1.41 4.83
CA LYS A 125 -9.38 1.33 5.70
C LYS A 125 -10.22 2.61 5.69
N ILE A 126 -10.24 3.35 4.58
CA ILE A 126 -10.96 4.63 4.45
C ILE A 126 -12.48 4.44 4.50
N ASP A 127 -12.96 3.25 4.19
CA ASP A 127 -14.36 2.82 4.29
C ASP A 127 -14.83 2.60 5.75
N ASN A 128 -13.92 2.58 6.70
CA ASN A 128 -14.27 2.43 8.11
C ASN A 128 -14.81 3.76 8.68
N GLU A 129 -15.83 3.69 9.55
CA GLU A 129 -16.44 4.86 10.20
C GLU A 129 -15.44 5.73 10.99
N LYS A 130 -14.40 5.11 11.54
CA LYS A 130 -13.34 5.80 12.31
C LYS A 130 -12.28 6.43 11.43
N ALA A 131 -12.31 6.17 10.11
CA ALA A 131 -11.28 6.66 9.22
C ALA A 131 -11.40 8.18 9.01
N ASP A 132 -10.26 8.85 9.00
CA ASP A 132 -10.16 10.29 8.72
C ASP A 132 -8.95 10.58 7.83
N TYR A 133 -9.18 10.54 6.52
CA TYR A 133 -8.14 10.82 5.50
C TYR A 133 -7.55 12.23 5.67
N GLU A 134 -8.37 13.26 5.94
CA GLU A 134 -7.90 14.63 6.06
C GLU A 134 -7.00 14.82 7.28
N LYS A 135 -7.30 14.15 8.38
CA LYS A 135 -6.46 14.13 9.57
C LYS A 135 -5.09 13.52 9.27
N ILE A 136 -5.05 12.35 8.62
CA ILE A 136 -3.81 11.69 8.22
C ILE A 136 -2.99 12.57 7.27
N LEU A 137 -3.64 13.16 6.26
CA LEU A 137 -2.97 14.06 5.32
C LEU A 137 -2.37 15.28 6.03
N SER A 138 -3.11 15.84 7.01
CA SER A 138 -2.63 16.99 7.80
C SER A 138 -1.41 16.62 8.65
N GLN A 139 -1.44 15.48 9.33
CA GLN A 139 -0.31 14.98 10.13
C GLN A 139 0.93 14.72 9.26
N LEU A 140 0.75 14.11 8.09
CA LEU A 140 1.84 13.89 7.13
C LEU A 140 2.43 15.22 6.64
N ARG A 141 1.58 16.21 6.33
CA ARG A 141 2.03 17.54 5.88
C ARG A 141 2.71 18.34 6.96
N GLU A 142 2.26 18.25 8.19
CA GLU A 142 2.90 18.90 9.34
C GLU A 142 4.34 18.40 9.51
N LYS A 143 4.55 17.07 9.39
CA LYS A 143 5.85 16.46 9.60
C LYS A 143 6.79 16.54 8.39
N TYR A 144 6.26 16.35 7.17
CA TYR A 144 7.06 16.22 5.94
C TYR A 144 6.89 17.37 4.95
N GLY A 145 6.00 18.31 5.25
CA GLY A 145 5.81 19.55 4.48
C GLY A 145 5.31 19.31 3.05
N LYS A 146 5.83 20.11 2.12
CA LYS A 146 5.44 20.11 0.71
C LYS A 146 5.83 18.84 -0.07
N ARG A 147 6.60 17.95 0.52
CA ARG A 147 6.93 16.65 -0.07
C ARG A 147 5.71 15.71 -0.13
N ILE A 148 4.68 15.99 0.67
CA ILE A 148 3.43 15.25 0.66
C ILE A 148 2.47 15.84 -0.35
N ALA A 149 2.37 15.20 -1.51
CA ALA A 149 1.46 15.57 -2.60
C ALA A 149 0.41 14.45 -2.76
N PRO A 150 -0.87 14.72 -2.51
CA PRO A 150 -1.92 13.72 -2.74
C PRO A 150 -2.06 13.45 -4.24
N PHE A 151 -2.00 12.18 -4.62
CA PHE A 151 -2.28 11.69 -5.95
C PHE A 151 -3.76 11.34 -6.09
N HIS A 152 -4.31 10.71 -5.04
CA HIS A 152 -5.73 10.45 -4.88
C HIS A 152 -6.24 11.08 -3.60
N VAL A 153 -7.45 11.60 -3.64
CA VAL A 153 -8.17 12.15 -2.49
C VAL A 153 -9.40 11.28 -2.23
N ALA A 154 -9.67 10.96 -0.97
CA ALA A 154 -10.85 10.21 -0.60
C ALA A 154 -12.13 10.98 -0.94
N TRP A 155 -13.10 10.30 -1.54
CA TRP A 155 -14.43 10.85 -1.84
C TRP A 155 -15.43 10.31 -0.84
N GLY A 156 -15.68 11.09 0.21
CA GLY A 156 -16.46 10.68 1.36
C GLY A 156 -15.62 9.95 2.41
N LYS A 157 -16.26 9.58 3.52
CA LYS A 157 -15.64 8.82 4.62
C LYS A 157 -16.64 7.86 5.26
N GLY A 158 -16.15 6.80 5.90
CA GLY A 158 -16.96 5.79 6.58
C GLY A 158 -18.05 5.24 5.67
N ASP A 159 -19.29 5.19 6.17
CA ASP A 159 -20.44 4.74 5.38
C ASP A 159 -20.73 5.58 4.14
N GLY A 160 -20.32 6.85 4.16
CA GLY A 160 -20.41 7.77 3.04
C GLY A 160 -19.24 7.70 2.06
N PHE A 161 -18.29 6.79 2.26
CA PHE A 161 -17.19 6.59 1.32
C PHE A 161 -17.70 6.05 -0.01
N ARG A 162 -17.44 6.78 -1.08
CA ARG A 162 -17.90 6.49 -2.43
C ARG A 162 -16.77 6.04 -3.36
N GLY A 163 -15.54 6.46 -3.07
CA GLY A 163 -14.40 6.17 -3.93
C GLY A 163 -13.25 7.15 -3.75
N HIS A 164 -12.56 7.45 -4.84
CA HIS A 164 -11.46 8.41 -4.82
C HIS A 164 -11.47 9.32 -6.03
N ILE A 165 -10.88 10.50 -5.86
CA ILE A 165 -10.64 11.48 -6.92
C ILE A 165 -9.15 11.46 -7.24
N ASN A 166 -8.80 11.17 -8.50
CA ASN A 166 -7.46 11.34 -9.02
C ASN A 166 -7.24 12.82 -9.34
N VAL A 167 -6.33 13.46 -8.60
CA VAL A 167 -6.09 14.91 -8.74
C VAL A 167 -5.11 15.25 -9.86
N VAL A 168 -4.44 14.25 -10.44
CA VAL A 168 -3.52 14.43 -11.56
C VAL A 168 -4.27 14.39 -12.89
N ASP A 169 -5.08 13.35 -13.07
CA ASP A 169 -5.83 13.13 -14.32
C ASP A 169 -7.25 13.69 -14.26
N MET A 170 -7.65 14.29 -13.13
CA MET A 170 -8.93 14.99 -12.94
C MET A 170 -10.15 14.13 -13.25
N PHE A 171 -10.19 12.90 -12.74
CA PHE A 171 -11.38 12.04 -12.78
C PHE A 171 -11.66 11.43 -11.39
N ALA A 172 -12.90 11.03 -11.17
CA ALA A 172 -13.29 10.27 -9.99
C ALA A 172 -13.56 8.80 -10.33
N ARG A 173 -13.29 7.92 -9.38
CA ARG A 173 -13.72 6.52 -9.43
C ARG A 173 -14.66 6.25 -8.28
N GLU A 174 -15.86 5.84 -8.64
CA GLU A 174 -16.89 5.45 -7.68
C GLU A 174 -16.89 3.93 -7.53
N PHE A 175 -16.84 3.46 -6.28
CA PHE A 175 -16.91 2.04 -5.96
C PHE A 175 -18.38 1.63 -5.79
N ASP A 176 -18.78 0.53 -6.40
CA ASP A 176 -20.10 -0.07 -6.17
C ASP A 176 -20.02 -0.92 -4.89
N LYS A 177 -20.73 -0.49 -3.83
CA LYS A 177 -20.77 -1.24 -2.56
C LYS A 177 -21.33 -2.64 -2.82
N GLY A 178 -20.52 -3.67 -2.54
CA GLY A 178 -20.85 -5.09 -2.70
C GLY A 178 -20.48 -5.71 -4.04
N LYS A 179 -19.87 -4.95 -4.95
CA LYS A 179 -19.24 -5.47 -6.16
C LYS A 179 -17.79 -5.01 -6.19
N ASN A 180 -16.90 -5.88 -6.65
CA ASN A 180 -15.48 -5.53 -6.86
C ASN A 180 -15.31 -4.72 -8.17
N GLU A 181 -16.20 -3.76 -8.39
CA GLU A 181 -16.24 -2.94 -9.59
C GLU A 181 -16.17 -1.46 -9.24
N CYS A 182 -15.50 -0.68 -10.08
CA CYS A 182 -15.49 0.77 -9.97
C CYS A 182 -15.90 1.39 -11.31
N LYS A 183 -16.60 2.52 -11.24
CA LYS A 183 -16.99 3.32 -12.41
C LYS A 183 -16.17 4.61 -12.43
N THR A 184 -15.70 4.99 -13.61
CA THR A 184 -15.13 6.33 -13.82
C THR A 184 -16.26 7.33 -14.01
N VAL A 185 -16.20 8.43 -13.27
CA VAL A 185 -17.19 9.51 -13.26
C VAL A 185 -16.52 10.83 -13.56
#